data_d2125a91c813360b28a62bd8e138f92a
#
_entry.id   d2125a91c813360b28a62bd8e138f92a
#
_cell.length_a   1.000
_cell.length_b   1.000
_cell.length_c   1.000
_cell.angle_alpha   90.00
_cell.angle_beta   90.00
_cell.angle_gamma   90.00
#
_symmetry.space_group_name_H-M   'P 1'
#
loop_
_entity.id
_entity.type
_entity.pdbx_description
1 polymer ?
#
loop_
_entity_poly.entity_id
_entity_poly.type
_entity_poly.pdbx_seq_one_letter_code
_entity_poly.pdbx_strand_id
1 'polypeptide(L)'
;MKPRAFAALSVVTVVALVVAIATYAAQNRWSHVKVSGAGLVPGLAAQASRIAKIELKQGEKALTLARDKEAWSLADRGGYPAKPEAVRALLVKLAGAELVESKTRNKDRYALLELEDPAAKDAKSRLLRLLDDKGGVIAEAVVGKKRLDAFGGNKSGTYVRKPGDAQTWLASADLDVSVAVRDWVQTGVLDVPAAKIAKVTVEIPGEEPLVIARDAGDATKYALVGMPEGKKLKEGAGIDAIVRAAGNIDLEDVRKPAAAAAPGDVSIAKIEADGGLAVTVRLRKQDADTWVALEASGADGDAKKTAEDITTRTQGWEFKVPAHKAQSILKRRADLFEAS
;
A
#
# COMPACT_ATOMS: atom_id res chain seq x y z
N MET A 1 67.07 3.35 -10.49
CA MET A 1 66.78 3.00 -9.05
C MET A 1 67.82 1.94 -8.64
N LYS A 2 68.40 2.08 -7.44
CA LYS A 2 69.36 1.08 -6.92
C LYS A 2 68.55 -0.24 -6.62
N PRO A 3 69.07 -1.44 -7.04
CA PRO A 3 68.33 -2.72 -6.89
C PRO A 3 67.88 -3.01 -5.49
N ARG A 4 68.60 -2.49 -4.48
CA ARG A 4 68.20 -2.60 -3.06
C ARG A 4 66.92 -1.82 -2.72
N ALA A 5 66.70 -0.66 -3.36
CA ALA A 5 65.47 0.15 -3.14
C ALA A 5 64.24 -0.50 -3.78
N PHE A 6 64.39 -1.14 -4.93
CA PHE A 6 63.35 -1.92 -5.60
C PHE A 6 62.93 -3.14 -4.79
N ALA A 7 63.93 -3.90 -4.25
CA ALA A 7 63.64 -5.03 -3.38
C ALA A 7 62.90 -4.63 -2.08
N ALA A 8 63.31 -3.52 -1.46
CA ALA A 8 62.61 -3.01 -0.26
C ALA A 8 61.16 -2.58 -0.58
N LEU A 9 60.93 -1.91 -1.71
CA LEU A 9 59.58 -1.50 -2.12
C LEU A 9 58.68 -2.71 -2.41
N SER A 10 59.22 -3.75 -3.08
CA SER A 10 58.49 -4.99 -3.34
C SER A 10 58.06 -5.71 -2.05
N VAL A 11 58.95 -5.76 -1.07
CA VAL A 11 58.60 -6.36 0.26
C VAL A 11 57.50 -5.56 0.96
N VAL A 12 57.58 -4.22 0.97
CA VAL A 12 56.54 -3.38 1.57
C VAL A 12 55.19 -3.58 0.87
N THR A 13 55.17 -3.67 -0.46
CA THR A 13 53.94 -3.90 -1.23
C THR A 13 53.33 -5.26 -0.91
N VAL A 14 54.14 -6.30 -0.83
CA VAL A 14 53.66 -7.66 -0.46
C VAL A 14 53.11 -7.67 0.96
N VAL A 15 53.79 -7.04 1.92
CA VAL A 15 53.31 -6.94 3.31
C VAL A 15 51.96 -6.16 3.37
N ALA A 16 51.85 -5.03 2.67
CA ALA A 16 50.62 -4.26 2.60
C ALA A 16 49.47 -5.07 1.98
N LEU A 17 49.74 -5.86 0.95
CA LEU A 17 48.76 -6.72 0.31
C LEU A 17 48.29 -7.84 1.27
N VAL A 18 49.20 -8.48 2.01
CA VAL A 18 48.88 -9.50 2.99
C VAL A 18 48.03 -8.92 4.14
N VAL A 19 48.37 -7.73 4.63
CA VAL A 19 47.59 -7.03 5.66
C VAL A 19 46.22 -6.66 5.12
N ALA A 20 46.11 -6.16 3.90
CA ALA A 20 44.80 -5.85 3.27
C ALA A 20 43.92 -7.09 3.09
N ILE A 21 44.53 -8.21 2.65
CA ILE A 21 43.79 -9.50 2.53
C ILE A 21 43.39 -10.03 3.90
N ALA A 22 44.26 -9.93 4.91
CA ALA A 22 43.95 -10.39 6.28
C ALA A 22 42.83 -9.54 6.92
N THR A 23 42.88 -8.22 6.74
CA THR A 23 41.80 -7.31 7.22
C THR A 23 40.51 -7.55 6.48
N TYR A 24 40.54 -7.71 5.16
CA TYR A 24 39.38 -8.05 4.35
C TYR A 24 38.78 -9.40 4.77
N ALA A 25 39.61 -10.44 4.96
CA ALA A 25 39.17 -11.75 5.43
C ALA A 25 38.62 -11.71 6.86
N ALA A 26 39.23 -10.94 7.76
CA ALA A 26 38.73 -10.71 9.10
C ALA A 26 37.37 -9.99 9.08
N GLN A 27 37.24 -8.92 8.29
CA GLN A 27 36.01 -8.17 8.15
C GLN A 27 34.88 -9.01 7.53
N ASN A 28 35.20 -9.86 6.53
CA ASN A 28 34.24 -10.80 5.95
C ASN A 28 33.86 -11.95 6.89
N ARG A 29 34.76 -12.41 7.77
CA ARG A 29 34.38 -13.40 8.80
C ARG A 29 33.33 -12.85 9.78
N TRP A 30 33.35 -11.56 10.05
CA TRP A 30 32.32 -10.89 10.87
C TRP A 30 30.99 -10.68 10.11
N SER A 31 31.04 -10.66 8.77
CA SER A 31 29.84 -10.55 7.91
C SER A 31 29.08 -11.87 7.73
N HIS A 32 29.70 -12.99 8.04
CA HIS A 32 29.11 -14.33 7.98
C HIS A 32 28.87 -14.92 9.38
N VAL A 33 28.34 -14.11 10.30
CA VAL A 33 27.80 -14.71 11.51
C VAL A 33 26.65 -15.63 11.07
N LYS A 34 26.87 -16.94 11.15
CA LYS A 34 25.81 -17.92 11.11
C LYS A 34 24.87 -17.55 12.24
N VAL A 35 23.81 -16.88 11.91
CA VAL A 35 22.77 -16.49 12.81
C VAL A 35 22.01 -17.74 13.19
N SER A 36 22.36 -18.38 14.28
CA SER A 36 21.53 -19.34 14.96
C SER A 36 20.92 -18.63 16.16
N GLY A 37 19.95 -17.76 15.91
CA GLY A 37 19.17 -17.11 16.94
C GLY A 37 17.98 -17.97 17.35
N ALA A 38 17.47 -17.77 18.55
CA ALA A 38 16.16 -18.29 18.90
C ALA A 38 15.12 -17.67 17.96
N GLY A 39 14.17 -18.47 17.50
CA GLY A 39 13.08 -17.94 16.67
C GLY A 39 12.34 -16.80 17.39
N LEU A 40 11.91 -15.78 16.66
CA LEU A 40 11.07 -14.72 17.22
C LEU A 40 9.76 -15.32 17.76
N VAL A 41 9.16 -16.24 17.00
CA VAL A 41 7.98 -17.02 17.40
C VAL A 41 8.29 -18.51 17.17
N PRO A 42 8.89 -19.19 18.16
CA PRO A 42 9.21 -20.61 18.03
C PRO A 42 7.96 -21.45 17.78
N GLY A 43 8.04 -22.37 16.80
CA GLY A 43 6.95 -23.30 16.50
C GLY A 43 5.73 -22.68 15.80
N LEU A 44 5.81 -21.44 15.29
CA LEU A 44 4.69 -20.79 14.62
C LEU A 44 4.20 -21.59 13.40
N ALA A 45 5.11 -22.18 12.63
CA ALA A 45 4.74 -22.97 11.46
C ALA A 45 3.79 -24.14 11.80
N ALA A 46 4.03 -24.82 12.92
CA ALA A 46 3.17 -25.91 13.40
C ALA A 46 1.81 -25.43 13.92
N GLN A 47 1.69 -24.17 14.27
CA GLN A 47 0.47 -23.56 14.80
C GLN A 47 -0.27 -22.69 13.76
N ALA A 48 0.24 -22.60 12.53
CA ALA A 48 -0.30 -21.71 11.50
C ALA A 48 -1.79 -21.99 11.18
N SER A 49 -2.21 -23.25 11.22
CA SER A 49 -3.62 -23.64 11.02
C SER A 49 -4.56 -23.15 12.12
N ARG A 50 -4.06 -22.88 13.32
CA ARG A 50 -4.84 -22.38 14.46
C ARG A 50 -5.05 -20.87 14.41
N ILE A 51 -4.27 -20.13 13.61
CA ILE A 51 -4.38 -18.68 13.53
C ILE A 51 -5.71 -18.34 12.86
N ALA A 52 -6.61 -17.74 13.61
CA ALA A 52 -7.91 -17.29 13.14
C ALA A 52 -7.98 -15.77 13.00
N LYS A 53 -7.09 -15.02 13.68
CA LYS A 53 -7.13 -13.56 13.66
C LYS A 53 -5.71 -12.99 13.73
N ILE A 54 -5.50 -11.88 13.02
CA ILE A 54 -4.28 -11.06 13.07
C ILE A 54 -4.70 -9.67 13.46
N GLU A 55 -4.23 -9.18 14.58
CA GLU A 55 -4.47 -7.82 15.05
C GLU A 55 -3.20 -6.98 14.87
N LEU A 56 -3.35 -5.82 14.27
CA LEU A 56 -2.29 -4.85 14.01
C LEU A 56 -2.68 -3.54 14.67
N LYS A 57 -1.75 -2.91 15.41
CA LYS A 57 -1.99 -1.61 16.05
C LYS A 57 -0.78 -0.70 15.93
N GLN A 58 -1.02 0.58 15.66
CA GLN A 58 -0.03 1.64 15.64
C GLN A 58 -0.69 2.95 16.08
N GLY A 59 -0.37 3.42 17.28
CA GLY A 59 -1.05 4.57 17.87
C GLY A 59 -2.56 4.35 18.00
N GLU A 60 -3.33 5.26 17.44
CA GLU A 60 -4.79 5.19 17.39
C GLU A 60 -5.32 4.30 16.24
N LYS A 61 -4.45 3.90 15.31
CA LYS A 61 -4.84 3.06 14.16
C LYS A 61 -4.79 1.59 14.54
N ALA A 62 -5.82 0.87 14.14
CA ALA A 62 -5.90 -0.58 14.28
C ALA A 62 -6.43 -1.21 12.99
N LEU A 63 -6.03 -2.44 12.74
CA LEU A 63 -6.53 -3.26 11.65
C LEU A 63 -6.59 -4.72 12.11
N THR A 64 -7.73 -5.35 11.88
CA THR A 64 -7.96 -6.76 12.22
C THR A 64 -8.27 -7.55 10.96
N LEU A 65 -7.41 -8.53 10.67
CA LEU A 65 -7.71 -9.56 9.68
C LEU A 65 -8.29 -10.77 10.40
N ALA A 66 -9.40 -11.29 9.89
CA ALA A 66 -10.03 -12.49 10.40
C ALA A 66 -10.12 -13.54 9.30
N ARG A 67 -9.94 -14.80 9.68
CA ARG A 67 -10.04 -15.94 8.78
C ARG A 67 -11.39 -16.63 8.95
N ASP A 68 -12.09 -16.82 7.84
CA ASP A 68 -13.22 -17.73 7.76
C ASP A 68 -12.85 -18.85 6.78
N LYS A 69 -12.73 -20.07 7.30
CA LYS A 69 -12.20 -21.23 6.57
C LYS A 69 -10.82 -20.94 5.99
N GLU A 70 -10.73 -20.81 4.67
CA GLU A 70 -9.48 -20.51 3.96
C GLU A 70 -9.37 -19.03 3.53
N ALA A 71 -10.44 -18.25 3.66
CA ALA A 71 -10.49 -16.86 3.24
C ALA A 71 -10.13 -15.91 4.38
N TRP A 72 -9.33 -14.89 4.07
CA TRP A 72 -9.03 -13.80 4.98
C TRP A 72 -9.81 -12.56 4.60
N SER A 73 -10.26 -11.82 5.59
CA SER A 73 -11.00 -10.58 5.40
C SER A 73 -10.63 -9.54 6.46
N LEU A 74 -10.92 -8.28 6.17
CA LEU A 74 -10.77 -7.16 7.10
C LEU A 74 -12.00 -7.06 7.99
N ALA A 75 -11.93 -7.56 9.22
CA ALA A 75 -13.05 -7.57 10.16
C ALA A 75 -13.56 -6.14 10.46
N ASP A 76 -12.64 -5.19 10.65
CA ASP A 76 -12.95 -3.79 10.94
C ASP A 76 -13.52 -3.03 9.73
N ARG A 77 -13.53 -3.67 8.56
CA ARG A 77 -14.03 -3.12 7.29
C ARG A 77 -15.21 -3.92 6.75
N GLY A 78 -16.02 -4.47 7.66
CA GLY A 78 -17.24 -5.20 7.33
C GLY A 78 -16.99 -6.50 6.57
N GLY A 79 -15.82 -7.13 6.75
CA GLY A 79 -15.46 -8.39 6.11
C GLY A 79 -14.98 -8.24 4.67
N TYR A 80 -14.40 -7.10 4.28
CA TYR A 80 -13.83 -6.94 2.94
C TYR A 80 -12.70 -7.95 2.68
N PRO A 81 -12.65 -8.61 1.52
CA PRO A 81 -11.66 -9.65 1.24
C PRO A 81 -10.23 -9.14 1.31
N ALA A 82 -9.37 -9.84 2.05
CA ALA A 82 -7.94 -9.58 2.10
C ALA A 82 -7.20 -10.41 1.05
N LYS A 83 -6.01 -9.93 0.62
CA LYS A 83 -5.09 -10.68 -0.23
C LYS A 83 -4.50 -11.88 0.52
N PRO A 84 -4.77 -13.11 0.14
CA PRO A 84 -4.22 -14.28 0.82
C PRO A 84 -2.69 -14.32 0.77
N GLU A 85 -2.08 -13.82 -0.32
CA GLU A 85 -0.63 -13.76 -0.49
C GLU A 85 0.03 -12.80 0.49
N ALA A 86 -0.59 -11.65 0.82
CA ALA A 86 -0.05 -10.72 1.80
C ALA A 86 -0.03 -11.32 3.21
N VAL A 87 -1.12 -11.98 3.59
CA VAL A 87 -1.21 -12.68 4.88
C VAL A 87 -0.22 -13.81 4.96
N ARG A 88 -0.14 -14.64 3.92
CA ARG A 88 0.82 -15.75 3.84
C ARG A 88 2.26 -15.25 3.94
N ALA A 89 2.60 -14.18 3.21
CA ALA A 89 3.93 -13.59 3.25
C ALA A 89 4.31 -13.11 4.66
N LEU A 90 3.41 -12.45 5.38
CA LEU A 90 3.64 -12.05 6.76
C LEU A 90 3.90 -13.27 7.66
N LEU A 91 3.04 -14.29 7.60
CA LEU A 91 3.15 -15.48 8.46
C LEU A 91 4.42 -16.29 8.18
N VAL A 92 4.81 -16.44 6.91
CA VAL A 92 6.05 -17.12 6.51
C VAL A 92 7.28 -16.36 7.01
N LYS A 93 7.32 -15.03 6.81
CA LYS A 93 8.41 -14.18 7.31
C LYS A 93 8.52 -14.23 8.83
N LEU A 94 7.39 -14.22 9.53
CA LEU A 94 7.34 -14.27 10.98
C LEU A 94 7.80 -15.64 11.53
N ALA A 95 7.40 -16.74 10.89
CA ALA A 95 7.79 -18.09 11.25
C ALA A 95 9.29 -18.35 11.05
N GLY A 96 9.89 -17.72 10.03
CA GLY A 96 11.31 -17.81 9.74
C GLY A 96 12.18 -16.74 10.42
N ALA A 97 11.58 -15.83 11.19
CA ALA A 97 12.32 -14.75 11.85
C ALA A 97 13.13 -15.27 13.04
N GLU A 98 14.43 -15.04 13.03
CA GLU A 98 15.35 -15.38 14.12
C GLU A 98 15.86 -14.11 14.80
N LEU A 99 16.01 -14.15 16.13
CA LEU A 99 16.58 -13.08 16.93
C LEU A 99 18.10 -13.15 16.84
N VAL A 100 18.69 -12.25 16.06
CA VAL A 100 20.11 -12.33 15.67
C VAL A 100 21.01 -11.59 16.62
N GLU A 101 20.68 -10.33 16.85
CA GLU A 101 21.52 -9.40 17.57
C GLU A 101 20.71 -8.72 18.68
N SER A 102 21.14 -8.88 19.92
CA SER A 102 20.58 -8.14 21.04
C SER A 102 20.99 -6.66 20.93
N LYS A 103 20.04 -5.72 21.15
CA LYS A 103 20.29 -4.29 21.02
C LYS A 103 20.28 -3.60 22.39
N THR A 104 19.15 -3.19 22.88
CA THR A 104 19.06 -2.43 24.12
C THR A 104 17.96 -2.94 25.04
N ARG A 105 18.16 -2.73 26.35
CA ARG A 105 17.14 -2.92 27.39
C ARG A 105 16.64 -1.59 27.94
N ASN A 106 17.30 -0.48 27.55
CA ASN A 106 16.93 0.85 28.02
C ASN A 106 15.73 1.37 27.25
N LYS A 107 14.62 1.60 27.96
CA LYS A 107 13.35 2.09 27.38
C LYS A 107 13.49 3.44 26.68
N ASP A 108 14.37 4.32 27.18
CA ASP A 108 14.60 5.65 26.59
C ASP A 108 15.18 5.57 25.16
N ARG A 109 15.75 4.43 24.80
CA ARG A 109 16.31 4.16 23.47
C ARG A 109 15.36 3.44 22.52
N TYR A 110 14.17 3.06 22.97
CA TYR A 110 13.23 2.31 22.11
C TYR A 110 12.77 3.14 20.92
N ALA A 111 12.53 4.42 21.09
CA ALA A 111 12.15 5.34 20.00
C ALA A 111 13.20 5.40 18.87
N LEU A 112 14.49 5.19 19.16
CA LEU A 112 15.55 5.13 18.14
C LEU A 112 15.41 3.93 17.22
N LEU A 113 14.75 2.86 17.69
CA LEU A 113 14.49 1.61 16.98
C LEU A 113 13.03 1.51 16.52
N GLU A 114 12.20 2.52 16.80
CA GLU A 114 10.75 2.51 16.62
C GLU A 114 10.10 1.33 17.37
N LEU A 115 10.52 1.11 18.62
CA LEU A 115 10.02 0.04 19.50
C LEU A 115 9.39 0.58 20.79
N GLU A 116 9.02 1.86 20.81
CA GLU A 116 8.25 2.49 21.86
C GLU A 116 6.91 1.79 22.08
N ASP A 117 6.09 2.27 23.01
CA ASP A 117 4.76 1.71 23.24
C ASP A 117 3.88 1.90 21.99
N PRO A 118 3.40 0.82 21.36
CA PRO A 118 2.55 0.90 20.18
C PRO A 118 1.19 1.58 20.42
N ALA A 119 0.80 1.79 21.68
CA ALA A 119 -0.42 2.50 22.03
C ALA A 119 -0.24 4.01 22.17
N ALA A 120 1.01 4.52 22.19
CA ALA A 120 1.26 5.94 22.22
C ALA A 120 0.73 6.62 20.96
N LYS A 121 0.16 7.82 21.09
CA LYS A 121 -0.53 8.54 19.99
C LYS A 121 0.32 8.65 18.73
N ASP A 122 1.60 8.98 18.86
CA ASP A 122 2.53 9.17 17.75
C ASP A 122 3.49 7.98 17.55
N ALA A 123 3.09 6.78 18.01
CA ALA A 123 3.91 5.59 17.91
C ALA A 123 4.26 5.26 16.46
N LYS A 124 5.53 5.00 16.21
CA LYS A 124 6.04 4.42 14.97
C LYS A 124 6.13 2.91 15.06
N SER A 125 6.25 2.38 16.28
CA SER A 125 6.19 0.95 16.57
C SER A 125 4.82 0.37 16.23
N ARG A 126 4.78 -0.91 15.86
CA ARG A 126 3.56 -1.63 15.52
C ARG A 126 3.42 -2.86 16.39
N LEU A 127 2.27 -3.05 16.99
CA LEU A 127 1.91 -4.28 17.67
C LEU A 127 1.33 -5.25 16.66
N LEU A 128 1.87 -6.47 16.64
CA LEU A 128 1.33 -7.61 15.89
C LEU A 128 0.90 -8.66 16.91
N ARG A 129 -0.34 -9.13 16.80
CA ARG A 129 -0.88 -10.25 17.57
C ARG A 129 -1.48 -11.29 16.64
N LEU A 130 -1.16 -12.54 16.88
CA LEU A 130 -1.80 -13.69 16.23
C LEU A 130 -2.67 -14.39 17.26
N LEU A 131 -3.94 -14.55 16.96
CA LEU A 131 -4.92 -15.13 17.86
C LEU A 131 -5.56 -16.38 17.25
N ASP A 132 -5.96 -17.32 18.11
CA ASP A 132 -6.79 -18.45 17.72
C ASP A 132 -8.29 -18.06 17.64
N ASP A 133 -9.13 -19.01 17.31
CA ASP A 133 -10.59 -18.86 17.17
C ASP A 133 -11.30 -18.48 18.48
N LYS A 134 -10.66 -18.76 19.63
CA LYS A 134 -11.18 -18.43 20.97
C LYS A 134 -10.60 -17.10 21.49
N GLY A 135 -9.75 -16.42 20.70
CA GLY A 135 -9.07 -15.21 21.12
C GLY A 135 -7.83 -15.45 21.97
N GLY A 136 -7.36 -16.69 22.08
CA GLY A 136 -6.11 -17.02 22.74
C GLY A 136 -4.90 -16.51 21.93
N VAL A 137 -3.93 -15.88 22.61
CA VAL A 137 -2.74 -15.34 21.96
C VAL A 137 -1.78 -16.47 21.60
N ILE A 138 -1.55 -16.67 20.30
CA ILE A 138 -0.56 -17.63 19.78
C ILE A 138 0.83 -16.97 19.73
N ALA A 139 0.89 -15.70 19.28
CA ALA A 139 2.12 -14.93 19.21
C ALA A 139 1.84 -13.44 19.32
N GLU A 140 2.80 -12.71 19.86
CA GLU A 140 2.75 -11.28 19.99
C GLU A 140 4.16 -10.67 19.82
N ALA A 141 4.27 -9.57 19.07
CA ALA A 141 5.52 -8.86 18.86
C ALA A 141 5.29 -7.37 18.65
N VAL A 142 6.18 -6.54 19.20
CA VAL A 142 6.33 -5.14 18.81
C VAL A 142 7.36 -5.09 17.70
N VAL A 143 6.97 -4.53 16.56
CA VAL A 143 7.76 -4.44 15.34
C VAL A 143 8.13 -2.98 15.10
N GLY A 144 9.42 -2.73 14.99
CA GLY A 144 9.99 -1.40 14.78
C GLY A 144 10.43 -1.17 13.33
N LYS A 145 11.47 -0.34 13.17
CA LYS A 145 11.98 0.01 11.85
C LYS A 145 12.79 -1.12 11.23
N LYS A 146 12.82 -1.13 9.91
CA LYS A 146 13.68 -2.00 9.12
C LYS A 146 15.13 -1.49 9.15
N ARG A 147 16.07 -2.42 9.08
CA ARG A 147 17.47 -2.16 8.78
C ARG A 147 17.80 -2.80 7.45
N LEU A 148 17.98 -1.98 6.44
CA LEU A 148 18.36 -2.45 5.11
C LEU A 148 19.77 -3.04 5.15
N ASP A 149 20.01 -4.07 4.34
CA ASP A 149 21.29 -4.78 4.22
C ASP A 149 21.93 -5.15 5.59
N ALA A 150 21.11 -5.51 6.56
CA ALA A 150 21.53 -5.77 7.93
C ALA A 150 22.53 -6.93 8.02
N PHE A 151 22.45 -7.88 7.09
CA PHE A 151 23.18 -9.14 7.09
C PHE A 151 24.01 -9.36 5.81
N GLY A 152 24.19 -8.30 5.01
CA GLY A 152 24.88 -8.38 3.71
C GLY A 152 24.01 -9.04 2.62
N GLY A 153 24.41 -8.88 1.35
CA GLY A 153 23.72 -9.50 0.21
C GLY A 153 22.23 -9.10 0.07
N ASN A 154 21.91 -7.85 0.34
CA ASN A 154 20.55 -7.29 0.33
C ASN A 154 19.58 -7.94 1.35
N LYS A 155 20.09 -8.63 2.36
CA LYS A 155 19.27 -9.20 3.41
C LYS A 155 18.99 -8.15 4.49
N SER A 156 17.74 -7.72 4.54
CA SER A 156 17.27 -6.77 5.55
C SER A 156 16.87 -7.47 6.84
N GLY A 157 16.90 -6.71 7.94
CA GLY A 157 16.37 -7.14 9.23
C GLY A 157 15.34 -6.15 9.75
N THR A 158 14.66 -6.53 10.81
CA THR A 158 13.68 -5.68 11.49
C THR A 158 13.97 -5.66 12.98
N TYR A 159 13.95 -4.47 13.59
CA TYR A 159 14.01 -4.37 15.03
C TYR A 159 12.70 -4.85 15.63
N VAL A 160 12.81 -5.71 16.67
CA VAL A 160 11.66 -6.31 17.33
C VAL A 160 11.83 -6.33 18.84
N ARG A 161 10.71 -6.41 19.56
CA ARG A 161 10.65 -6.62 20.99
C ARG A 161 9.44 -7.50 21.33
N LYS A 162 9.62 -8.44 22.23
CA LYS A 162 8.47 -9.16 22.80
C LYS A 162 7.76 -8.25 23.81
N PRO A 163 6.43 -8.14 23.79
CA PRO A 163 5.68 -7.46 24.83
C PRO A 163 6.06 -8.02 26.22
N GLY A 164 6.23 -7.14 27.21
CA GLY A 164 6.66 -7.53 28.55
C GLY A 164 8.17 -7.77 28.72
N ASP A 165 8.93 -7.96 27.64
CA ASP A 165 10.39 -8.07 27.69
C ASP A 165 11.06 -6.71 27.46
N ALA A 166 12.06 -6.38 28.26
CA ALA A 166 12.85 -5.16 28.07
C ALA A 166 13.88 -5.30 26.93
N GLN A 167 14.25 -6.52 26.54
CA GLN A 167 15.26 -6.74 25.52
C GLN A 167 14.72 -6.49 24.12
N THR A 168 15.40 -5.64 23.37
CA THR A 168 15.14 -5.40 21.94
C THR A 168 16.15 -6.17 21.09
N TRP A 169 15.72 -6.58 19.92
CA TRP A 169 16.51 -7.44 19.03
C TRP A 169 16.50 -6.91 17.59
N LEU A 170 17.51 -7.25 16.83
CA LEU A 170 17.44 -7.25 15.38
C LEU A 170 17.09 -8.68 14.93
N ALA A 171 15.96 -8.85 14.28
CA ALA A 171 15.51 -10.10 13.70
C ALA A 171 15.95 -10.24 12.24
N SER A 172 16.15 -11.50 11.80
CA SER A 172 16.63 -11.83 10.44
C SER A 172 15.56 -11.74 9.35
N ALA A 173 14.38 -11.21 9.65
CA ALA A 173 13.29 -11.09 8.71
C ALA A 173 12.98 -9.63 8.37
N ASP A 174 12.61 -9.38 7.12
CA ASP A 174 11.99 -8.14 6.67
C ASP A 174 10.49 -8.19 6.97
N LEU A 175 10.13 -7.84 8.22
CA LEU A 175 8.74 -7.85 8.69
C LEU A 175 8.05 -6.57 8.26
N ASP A 176 7.11 -6.69 7.34
CA ASP A 176 6.26 -5.60 6.89
C ASP A 176 4.91 -5.68 7.60
N VAL A 177 4.80 -4.98 8.70
CA VAL A 177 3.58 -4.90 9.51
C VAL A 177 2.97 -3.53 9.29
N SER A 178 1.85 -3.46 8.60
CA SER A 178 1.17 -2.22 8.24
C SER A 178 -0.26 -2.20 8.77
N VAL A 179 -0.70 -1.07 9.29
CA VAL A 179 -2.10 -0.81 9.64
C VAL A 179 -2.89 -0.16 8.50
N ALA A 180 -2.26 0.04 7.34
CA ALA A 180 -2.92 0.60 6.17
C ALA A 180 -3.68 -0.49 5.41
N VAL A 181 -4.95 -0.27 5.18
CA VAL A 181 -5.86 -1.22 4.49
C VAL A 181 -5.32 -1.62 3.11
N ARG A 182 -4.80 -0.65 2.34
CA ARG A 182 -4.29 -0.87 0.99
C ARG A 182 -3.21 -1.94 0.87
N ASP A 183 -2.47 -2.20 1.93
CA ASP A 183 -1.39 -3.19 1.92
C ASP A 183 -1.94 -4.63 1.99
N TRP A 184 -3.17 -4.78 2.42
CA TRP A 184 -3.83 -6.07 2.67
C TRP A 184 -4.91 -6.44 1.65
N VAL A 185 -5.29 -5.54 0.74
CA VAL A 185 -6.38 -5.75 -0.21
C VAL A 185 -5.95 -5.47 -1.64
N GLN A 186 -6.69 -5.97 -2.62
CA GLN A 186 -6.54 -5.53 -4.01
C GLN A 186 -6.94 -4.07 -4.10
N THR A 187 -6.00 -3.20 -4.49
CA THR A 187 -6.23 -1.75 -4.49
C THR A 187 -6.97 -1.25 -5.73
N GLY A 188 -6.81 -1.91 -6.87
CA GLY A 188 -7.47 -1.52 -8.11
C GLY A 188 -8.98 -1.76 -8.06
N VAL A 189 -9.76 -0.69 -7.87
CA VAL A 189 -11.23 -0.72 -7.85
C VAL A 189 -11.78 -0.67 -9.26
N LEU A 190 -11.26 0.24 -10.08
CA LEU A 190 -11.61 0.42 -11.49
C LEU A 190 -10.33 0.55 -12.31
N ASP A 191 -10.26 -0.15 -13.42
CA ASP A 191 -9.17 -0.03 -14.39
C ASP A 191 -9.73 -0.17 -15.82
N VAL A 192 -10.21 0.96 -16.36
CA VAL A 192 -10.61 1.12 -17.76
C VAL A 192 -9.54 1.95 -18.46
N PRO A 193 -8.74 1.35 -19.36
CA PRO A 193 -7.69 2.08 -20.06
C PRO A 193 -8.24 3.31 -20.78
N ALA A 194 -7.58 4.45 -20.64
CA ALA A 194 -8.04 5.70 -21.26
C ALA A 194 -8.31 5.52 -22.77
N ALA A 195 -7.45 4.80 -23.49
CA ALA A 195 -7.65 4.53 -24.92
C ALA A 195 -8.99 3.85 -25.29
N LYS A 196 -9.63 3.16 -24.32
CA LYS A 196 -10.96 2.55 -24.50
C LYS A 196 -12.11 3.48 -24.09
N ILE A 197 -11.83 4.60 -23.40
CA ILE A 197 -12.87 5.52 -22.96
C ILE A 197 -13.32 6.38 -24.17
N ALA A 198 -14.59 6.37 -24.46
CA ALA A 198 -15.16 7.20 -25.51
C ALA A 198 -15.59 8.57 -24.95
N LYS A 199 -16.13 8.58 -23.72
CA LYS A 199 -16.67 9.81 -23.11
C LYS A 199 -16.63 9.72 -21.59
N VAL A 200 -16.38 10.86 -20.95
CA VAL A 200 -16.52 11.06 -19.51
C VAL A 200 -17.43 12.26 -19.26
N THR A 201 -18.45 12.09 -18.43
CA THR A 201 -19.32 13.17 -17.98
C THR A 201 -19.19 13.29 -16.47
N VAL A 202 -18.83 14.48 -15.99
CA VAL A 202 -18.73 14.77 -14.56
C VAL A 202 -19.82 15.77 -14.18
N GLU A 203 -20.68 15.37 -13.25
CA GLU A 203 -21.79 16.16 -12.71
C GLU A 203 -21.47 16.48 -11.25
N ILE A 204 -21.27 17.76 -10.95
CA ILE A 204 -21.06 18.27 -9.59
C ILE A 204 -22.29 19.10 -9.22
N PRO A 205 -22.93 18.86 -8.06
CA PRO A 205 -24.11 19.62 -7.66
C PRO A 205 -23.86 21.13 -7.67
N GLY A 206 -24.76 21.87 -8.34
CA GLY A 206 -24.66 23.33 -8.48
C GLY A 206 -23.68 23.84 -9.53
N GLU A 207 -22.98 22.95 -10.23
CA GLU A 207 -22.04 23.32 -11.29
C GLU A 207 -22.52 22.84 -12.66
N GLU A 208 -22.03 23.50 -13.72
CA GLU A 208 -22.29 23.06 -15.09
C GLU A 208 -21.60 21.73 -15.37
N PRO A 209 -22.28 20.75 -16.00
CA PRO A 209 -21.66 19.45 -16.29
C PRO A 209 -20.40 19.58 -17.16
N LEU A 210 -19.36 18.87 -16.80
CA LEU A 210 -18.14 18.71 -17.56
C LEU A 210 -18.25 17.48 -18.43
N VAL A 211 -18.31 17.68 -19.78
CA VAL A 211 -18.36 16.57 -20.74
C VAL A 211 -17.09 16.55 -21.55
N ILE A 212 -16.37 15.46 -21.51
CA ILE A 212 -15.13 15.20 -22.25
C ILE A 212 -15.37 14.01 -23.15
N ALA A 213 -15.08 14.14 -24.43
CA ALA A 213 -15.20 13.02 -25.38
C ALA A 213 -13.90 12.85 -26.17
N ARG A 214 -13.74 11.68 -26.74
CA ARG A 214 -12.64 11.36 -27.65
C ARG A 214 -12.77 12.31 -28.86
N ASP A 215 -11.66 12.88 -29.30
CA ASP A 215 -11.63 13.81 -30.41
C ASP A 215 -11.96 13.08 -31.72
N ALA A 216 -12.84 13.67 -32.53
CA ALA A 216 -13.29 13.08 -33.79
C ALA A 216 -12.18 13.04 -34.87
N GLY A 217 -11.22 13.97 -34.80
CA GLY A 217 -10.12 14.08 -35.76
C GLY A 217 -8.86 13.28 -35.31
N ASP A 218 -8.74 13.04 -34.00
CA ASP A 218 -7.59 12.33 -33.40
C ASP A 218 -8.05 11.47 -32.23
N ALA A 219 -8.31 10.20 -32.49
CA ALA A 219 -8.78 9.23 -31.49
C ALA A 219 -7.82 9.01 -30.30
N THR A 220 -6.62 9.56 -30.36
CA THR A 220 -5.65 9.51 -29.25
C THR A 220 -5.80 10.66 -28.26
N LYS A 221 -6.62 11.66 -28.60
CA LYS A 221 -6.85 12.87 -27.80
C LYS A 221 -8.28 12.96 -27.31
N TYR A 222 -8.47 13.83 -26.33
CA TYR A 222 -9.76 14.18 -25.78
C TYR A 222 -10.05 15.67 -25.91
N ALA A 223 -11.30 15.99 -26.13
CA ALA A 223 -11.77 17.35 -26.27
C ALA A 223 -12.94 17.65 -25.32
N LEU A 224 -13.04 18.89 -24.87
CA LEU A 224 -14.17 19.36 -24.10
C LEU A 224 -15.37 19.55 -25.07
N VAL A 225 -16.49 18.91 -24.76
CA VAL A 225 -17.73 19.05 -25.51
C VAL A 225 -18.41 20.38 -25.13
N GLY A 226 -18.92 21.11 -26.16
CA GLY A 226 -19.65 22.36 -25.95
C GLY A 226 -18.72 23.47 -25.43
N MET A 227 -17.58 23.69 -26.08
CA MET A 227 -16.70 24.80 -25.80
C MET A 227 -17.48 26.12 -25.90
N PRO A 228 -17.49 26.98 -24.85
CA PRO A 228 -18.16 28.28 -24.95
C PRO A 228 -17.47 29.17 -25.97
N GLU A 229 -18.25 29.93 -26.70
CA GLU A 229 -17.74 30.87 -27.72
C GLU A 229 -16.79 31.89 -27.06
N GLY A 230 -15.63 32.12 -27.67
CA GLY A 230 -14.64 33.09 -27.20
C GLY A 230 -13.79 32.63 -25.99
N LYS A 231 -14.08 31.52 -25.38
CA LYS A 231 -13.25 30.96 -24.29
C LYS A 231 -12.10 30.11 -24.83
N LYS A 232 -10.98 30.14 -24.12
CA LYS A 232 -9.81 29.27 -24.38
C LYS A 232 -9.53 28.40 -23.18
N LEU A 233 -9.11 27.16 -23.42
CA LEU A 233 -8.62 26.29 -22.37
C LEU A 233 -7.29 26.81 -21.86
N LYS A 234 -7.10 26.76 -20.54
CA LYS A 234 -5.80 27.04 -19.92
C LYS A 234 -4.75 26.10 -20.51
N GLU A 235 -3.53 26.57 -20.64
CA GLU A 235 -2.41 25.71 -20.87
C GLU A 235 -2.35 24.67 -19.72
N GLY A 236 -2.28 23.37 -20.06
CA GLY A 236 -2.31 22.29 -19.08
C GLY A 236 -3.68 22.10 -18.40
N ALA A 237 -4.81 22.47 -19.04
CA ALA A 237 -6.17 22.21 -18.50
C ALA A 237 -6.37 20.77 -18.00
N GLY A 238 -5.58 19.82 -18.50
CA GLY A 238 -5.50 18.46 -17.97
C GLY A 238 -6.68 17.57 -18.34
N ILE A 239 -7.31 17.80 -19.49
CA ILE A 239 -8.47 17.02 -19.99
C ILE A 239 -8.15 15.52 -19.97
N ASP A 240 -7.01 15.12 -20.55
CA ASP A 240 -6.58 13.71 -20.53
C ASP A 240 -6.31 13.16 -19.13
N ALA A 241 -5.87 14.01 -18.21
CA ALA A 241 -5.67 13.61 -16.82
C ALA A 241 -7.00 13.31 -16.11
N ILE A 242 -8.07 14.06 -16.44
CA ILE A 242 -9.42 13.80 -15.91
C ILE A 242 -9.93 12.45 -16.42
N VAL A 243 -9.78 12.17 -17.71
CA VAL A 243 -10.19 10.89 -18.31
C VAL A 243 -9.43 9.72 -17.67
N ARG A 244 -8.10 9.84 -17.54
CA ARG A 244 -7.28 8.80 -16.87
C ARG A 244 -7.67 8.64 -15.41
N ALA A 245 -7.94 9.73 -14.69
CA ALA A 245 -8.33 9.66 -13.28
C ALA A 245 -9.69 8.98 -13.10
N ALA A 246 -10.65 9.26 -13.98
CA ALA A 246 -11.97 8.64 -13.95
C ALA A 246 -11.92 7.15 -14.29
N GLY A 247 -11.10 6.75 -15.27
CA GLY A 247 -10.97 5.36 -15.71
C GLY A 247 -10.12 4.46 -14.81
N ASN A 248 -9.29 5.04 -13.94
CA ASN A 248 -8.42 4.28 -13.04
C ASN A 248 -8.59 4.75 -11.60
N ILE A 249 -9.16 3.92 -10.76
CA ILE A 249 -9.46 4.21 -9.35
C ILE A 249 -8.83 3.15 -8.46
N ASP A 250 -7.95 3.60 -7.57
CA ASP A 250 -7.36 2.79 -6.51
C ASP A 250 -7.92 3.21 -5.14
N LEU A 251 -8.10 2.25 -4.25
CA LEU A 251 -8.54 2.52 -2.89
C LEU A 251 -7.38 2.79 -1.93
N GLU A 252 -7.64 3.60 -0.91
CA GLU A 252 -6.83 3.73 0.31
C GLU A 252 -7.47 2.99 1.49
N ASP A 253 -8.80 3.00 1.56
CA ASP A 253 -9.61 2.34 2.58
C ASP A 253 -10.94 1.86 1.98
N VAL A 254 -11.66 1.02 2.70
CA VAL A 254 -12.95 0.45 2.28
C VAL A 254 -13.90 0.36 3.46
N ARG A 255 -15.20 0.50 3.19
CA ARG A 255 -16.25 0.35 4.20
C ARG A 255 -17.56 -0.15 3.59
N LYS A 256 -18.47 -0.61 4.42
CA LYS A 256 -19.86 -0.75 4.02
C LYS A 256 -20.47 0.64 3.75
N PRO A 257 -21.41 0.75 2.81
CA PRO A 257 -22.06 2.02 2.54
C PRO A 257 -22.61 2.65 3.81
N ALA A 258 -22.31 3.93 4.01
CA ALA A 258 -22.97 4.69 5.07
C ALA A 258 -24.44 4.94 4.69
N ALA A 259 -25.24 5.40 5.66
CA ALA A 259 -26.62 5.80 5.40
C ALA A 259 -26.72 6.70 4.16
N ALA A 260 -27.86 6.61 3.45
CA ALA A 260 -28.08 7.33 2.22
C ALA A 260 -27.67 8.81 2.33
N ALA A 261 -26.81 9.28 1.42
CA ALA A 261 -26.44 10.68 1.35
C ALA A 261 -27.66 11.52 0.96
N ALA A 262 -27.72 12.76 1.46
CA ALA A 262 -28.76 13.69 1.00
C ALA A 262 -28.64 13.93 -0.51
N PRO A 263 -29.75 14.08 -1.23
CA PRO A 263 -29.71 14.53 -2.62
C PRO A 263 -28.94 15.87 -2.70
N GLY A 264 -27.89 15.94 -3.49
CA GLY A 264 -27.06 17.13 -3.63
C GLY A 264 -25.65 17.04 -3.03
N ASP A 265 -25.36 15.98 -2.23
CA ASP A 265 -24.02 15.77 -1.66
C ASP A 265 -23.16 14.81 -2.49
N VAL A 266 -23.70 14.32 -3.61
CA VAL A 266 -23.04 13.30 -4.43
C VAL A 266 -22.73 13.86 -5.79
N SER A 267 -21.45 13.89 -6.14
CA SER A 267 -21.00 14.12 -7.52
C SER A 267 -20.98 12.80 -8.28
N ILE A 268 -21.19 12.85 -9.59
CA ILE A 268 -21.28 11.66 -10.44
C ILE A 268 -20.29 11.79 -11.58
N ALA A 269 -19.45 10.78 -11.78
CA ALA A 269 -18.66 10.62 -12.99
C ALA A 269 -19.19 9.43 -13.79
N LYS A 270 -19.67 9.68 -15.00
CA LYS A 270 -20.13 8.65 -15.93
C LYS A 270 -19.06 8.42 -16.99
N ILE A 271 -18.67 7.18 -17.18
CA ILE A 271 -17.63 6.74 -18.11
C ILE A 271 -18.32 5.86 -19.14
N GLU A 272 -18.26 6.25 -20.40
CA GLU A 272 -18.71 5.46 -21.52
C GLU A 272 -17.47 4.97 -22.27
N ALA A 273 -17.33 3.65 -22.43
CA ALA A 273 -16.18 3.03 -23.08
C ALA A 273 -16.60 2.23 -24.32
N ASP A 274 -15.61 1.91 -25.13
CA ASP A 274 -15.80 1.10 -26.34
C ASP A 274 -16.46 -0.25 -26.01
N GLY A 275 -17.23 -0.79 -26.94
CA GLY A 275 -17.96 -2.05 -26.72
C GLY A 275 -19.20 -1.94 -25.84
N GLY A 276 -19.62 -0.71 -25.47
CA GLY A 276 -20.83 -0.47 -24.69
C GLY A 276 -20.68 -0.68 -23.19
N LEU A 277 -19.44 -0.64 -22.66
CA LEU A 277 -19.21 -0.59 -21.21
C LEU A 277 -19.55 0.81 -20.69
N ALA A 278 -20.41 0.89 -19.69
CA ALA A 278 -20.72 2.10 -18.97
C ALA A 278 -20.44 1.90 -17.46
N VAL A 279 -19.72 2.86 -16.86
CA VAL A 279 -19.43 2.85 -15.44
C VAL A 279 -19.89 4.18 -14.83
N THR A 280 -20.65 4.11 -13.76
CA THR A 280 -21.07 5.27 -12.96
C THR A 280 -20.32 5.24 -11.64
N VAL A 281 -19.54 6.26 -11.39
CA VAL A 281 -18.82 6.51 -10.14
C VAL A 281 -19.55 7.60 -9.37
N ARG A 282 -20.09 7.27 -8.21
CA ARG A 282 -20.72 8.21 -7.28
C ARG A 282 -19.67 8.64 -6.27
N LEU A 283 -19.34 9.92 -6.21
CA LEU A 283 -18.31 10.46 -5.31
C LEU A 283 -19.00 11.29 -4.22
N ARG A 284 -18.74 10.93 -2.97
CA ARG A 284 -19.24 11.65 -1.80
C ARG A 284 -18.06 12.16 -0.97
N LYS A 285 -18.02 13.47 -0.79
CA LYS A 285 -17.08 14.10 0.14
C LYS A 285 -17.63 13.96 1.57
N GLN A 286 -16.80 13.47 2.47
CA GLN A 286 -17.09 13.39 3.89
C GLN A 286 -15.85 13.86 4.66
N ASP A 287 -15.96 14.99 5.35
CA ASP A 287 -14.84 15.67 6.00
C ASP A 287 -13.69 15.94 5.00
N ALA A 288 -12.50 15.43 5.25
CA ALA A 288 -11.35 15.55 4.35
C ALA A 288 -11.28 14.44 3.30
N ASP A 289 -12.09 13.40 3.41
CA ASP A 289 -12.04 12.21 2.59
C ASP A 289 -13.08 12.21 1.47
N THR A 290 -12.76 11.54 0.37
CA THR A 290 -13.73 11.25 -0.70
C THR A 290 -13.94 9.75 -0.81
N TRP A 291 -15.20 9.35 -0.71
CA TRP A 291 -15.65 7.97 -0.82
C TRP A 291 -16.37 7.77 -2.14
N VAL A 292 -16.10 6.64 -2.80
CA VAL A 292 -16.73 6.30 -4.07
C VAL A 292 -17.49 4.98 -3.99
N ALA A 293 -18.62 4.94 -4.67
CA ALA A 293 -19.35 3.73 -4.99
C ALA A 293 -19.46 3.61 -6.51
N LEU A 294 -19.41 2.39 -7.03
CA LEU A 294 -19.41 2.11 -8.46
C LEU A 294 -20.61 1.26 -8.87
N GLU A 295 -21.14 1.56 -10.03
CA GLU A 295 -22.10 0.74 -10.76
C GLU A 295 -21.59 0.59 -12.18
N ALA A 296 -21.64 -0.63 -12.72
CA ALA A 296 -21.20 -0.91 -14.07
C ALA A 296 -22.26 -1.68 -14.85
N SER A 297 -22.37 -1.39 -16.14
CA SER A 297 -23.21 -2.12 -17.09
C SER A 297 -22.46 -2.32 -18.40
N GLY A 298 -22.74 -3.39 -19.09
CA GLY A 298 -22.17 -3.71 -20.40
C GLY A 298 -23.26 -4.23 -21.31
N ALA A 299 -23.19 -3.84 -22.60
CA ALA A 299 -24.22 -4.23 -23.57
C ALA A 299 -24.20 -5.74 -23.84
N ASP A 300 -23.02 -6.27 -24.21
CA ASP A 300 -22.82 -7.67 -24.52
C ASP A 300 -21.32 -8.05 -24.48
N GLY A 301 -21.00 -9.32 -24.74
CA GLY A 301 -19.63 -9.80 -24.92
C GLY A 301 -18.69 -9.42 -23.79
N ASP A 302 -17.53 -8.87 -24.16
CA ASP A 302 -16.46 -8.48 -23.20
C ASP A 302 -16.89 -7.33 -22.30
N ALA A 303 -17.71 -6.41 -22.78
CA ALA A 303 -18.20 -5.29 -21.97
C ALA A 303 -19.10 -5.78 -20.83
N LYS A 304 -19.98 -6.72 -21.10
CA LYS A 304 -20.83 -7.35 -20.08
C LYS A 304 -19.99 -8.07 -19.03
N LYS A 305 -19.03 -8.87 -19.46
CA LYS A 305 -18.13 -9.58 -18.55
C LYS A 305 -17.32 -8.61 -17.68
N THR A 306 -16.79 -7.54 -18.26
CA THR A 306 -16.07 -6.51 -17.53
C THR A 306 -16.97 -5.81 -16.49
N ALA A 307 -18.21 -5.50 -16.86
CA ALA A 307 -19.19 -4.92 -15.94
C ALA A 307 -19.54 -5.85 -14.78
N GLU A 308 -19.72 -7.14 -15.06
CA GLU A 308 -19.96 -8.18 -14.03
C GLU A 308 -18.78 -8.31 -13.07
N ASP A 309 -17.55 -8.29 -13.57
CA ASP A 309 -16.32 -8.35 -12.76
C ASP A 309 -16.19 -7.09 -11.86
N ILE A 310 -16.47 -5.91 -12.40
CA ILE A 310 -16.48 -4.66 -11.60
C ILE A 310 -17.56 -4.76 -10.52
N THR A 311 -18.79 -5.13 -10.89
CA THR A 311 -19.92 -5.24 -9.97
C THR A 311 -19.64 -6.22 -8.85
N THR A 312 -19.12 -7.41 -9.16
CA THR A 312 -18.79 -8.44 -8.17
C THR A 312 -17.80 -7.93 -7.11
N ARG A 313 -16.83 -7.11 -7.51
CA ARG A 313 -15.81 -6.56 -6.60
C ARG A 313 -16.30 -5.34 -5.82
N THR A 314 -17.23 -4.57 -6.36
CA THR A 314 -17.57 -3.24 -5.83
C THR A 314 -18.96 -3.15 -5.20
N GLN A 315 -19.88 -4.04 -5.54
CA GLN A 315 -21.25 -4.00 -5.04
C GLN A 315 -21.31 -4.11 -3.51
N GLY A 316 -22.00 -3.17 -2.89
CA GLY A 316 -22.18 -3.13 -1.43
C GLY A 316 -20.96 -2.60 -0.67
N TRP A 317 -20.08 -1.86 -1.35
CA TRP A 317 -18.90 -1.22 -0.76
C TRP A 317 -18.76 0.23 -1.17
N GLU A 318 -18.16 1.02 -0.29
CA GLU A 318 -17.62 2.35 -0.58
C GLU A 318 -16.11 2.31 -0.38
N PHE A 319 -15.39 2.97 -1.28
CA PHE A 319 -13.93 3.01 -1.31
C PHE A 319 -13.44 4.44 -1.09
N LYS A 320 -12.56 4.62 -0.11
CA LYS A 320 -11.83 5.88 0.03
C LYS A 320 -10.79 5.97 -1.07
N VAL A 321 -10.80 7.08 -1.80
CA VAL A 321 -9.84 7.33 -2.88
C VAL A 321 -8.82 8.37 -2.47
N PRO A 322 -7.58 8.34 -3.02
CA PRO A 322 -6.58 9.38 -2.79
C PRO A 322 -7.11 10.77 -3.13
N ALA A 323 -6.80 11.75 -2.29
CA ALA A 323 -7.31 13.13 -2.45
C ALA A 323 -6.98 13.72 -3.81
N HIS A 324 -5.77 13.51 -4.33
CA HIS A 324 -5.37 14.00 -5.66
C HIS A 324 -6.19 13.38 -6.80
N LYS A 325 -6.58 12.10 -6.65
CA LYS A 325 -7.42 11.39 -7.61
C LYS A 325 -8.84 11.99 -7.61
N ALA A 326 -9.43 12.16 -6.43
CA ALA A 326 -10.73 12.80 -6.28
C ALA A 326 -10.74 14.22 -6.87
N GLN A 327 -9.71 15.03 -6.58
CA GLN A 327 -9.56 16.39 -7.14
C GLN A 327 -9.44 16.37 -8.66
N SER A 328 -8.76 15.40 -9.25
CA SER A 328 -8.64 15.28 -10.70
C SER A 328 -9.98 14.93 -11.35
N ILE A 329 -10.77 14.03 -10.75
CA ILE A 329 -12.10 13.65 -11.26
C ILE A 329 -13.09 14.80 -11.08
N LEU A 330 -13.10 15.46 -9.91
CA LEU A 330 -14.06 16.51 -9.54
C LEU A 330 -13.63 17.91 -10.00
N LYS A 331 -12.88 18.00 -11.09
CA LYS A 331 -12.49 19.28 -11.67
C LYS A 331 -13.73 19.96 -12.28
N ARG A 332 -13.98 21.23 -11.90
CA ARG A 332 -15.13 21.96 -12.40
C ARG A 332 -14.85 22.44 -13.82
N ARG A 333 -15.91 22.49 -14.63
CA ARG A 333 -15.83 23.00 -16.01
C ARG A 333 -15.24 24.41 -16.07
N ALA A 334 -15.66 25.28 -15.16
CA ALA A 334 -15.18 26.66 -15.07
C ALA A 334 -13.66 26.76 -14.83
N ASP A 335 -13.07 25.80 -14.13
CA ASP A 335 -11.65 25.81 -13.81
C ASP A 335 -10.73 25.47 -15.00
N LEU A 336 -11.30 25.02 -16.12
CA LEU A 336 -10.55 24.66 -17.33
C LEU A 336 -10.24 25.86 -18.24
N PHE A 337 -10.92 26.97 -18.07
CA PHE A 337 -10.78 28.14 -18.94
C PHE A 337 -9.77 29.15 -18.39
N GLU A 338 -9.14 29.91 -19.31
CA GLU A 338 -8.36 31.07 -18.96
C GLU A 338 -9.22 32.10 -18.21
N ALA A 339 -8.61 32.79 -17.23
CA ALA A 339 -9.28 33.91 -16.60
C ALA A 339 -9.58 34.99 -17.66
N SER A 340 -10.83 35.47 -17.68
CA SER A 340 -11.27 36.52 -18.58
C SER A 340 -10.69 37.86 -18.20
#